data_e3a4ae2719cfd5a383155179710cbf3f
#
_entry.id   e3a4ae2719cfd5a383155179710cbf3f
#
_cell.length_a   1.000
_cell.length_b   1.000
_cell.length_c   1.000
_cell.angle_alpha   90.00
_cell.angle_beta   90.00
_cell.angle_gamma   90.00
#
_symmetry.space_group_name_H-M   'P 1'
#
loop_
_entity.id
_entity.type
_entity.pdbx_description
1 polymer ?
#
loop_
_entity_poly.entity_id
_entity_poly.type
_entity_poly.pdbx_seq_one_letter_code
_entity_poly.pdbx_strand_id
1 'polypeptide(L)'
;MCRLEGISRREKMEGKNRGILGRFHTFVCEITREKTSMDHKEKMSVFGIRPLMEAVDSGKIPDKIFIQRGLRGEAAAELMHMLKEHSLAYSLVPQEKLDRLTRENHQGVFAFLSPVEFASVEGVVDAVMGRGRMPWVLILDHLTDVRNFGAIVRTAECAGVDAVVIAAQGAAPVSAEAVKASAGAMFRVPICKSANLTDTAYYLKQSGLRLVCATEKTEAVVYSADL
;
A
#
# COMPACT_ATOMS: atom_id res chain seq x y z
N MET A 1 13.54 8.22 7.15
CA MET A 1 14.92 7.73 7.33
C MET A 1 14.86 6.71 8.46
N CYS A 2 14.68 5.44 8.10
CA CYS A 2 14.67 4.38 9.10
C CYS A 2 16.07 4.31 9.69
N ARG A 3 16.22 4.68 10.94
CA ARG A 3 17.49 4.66 11.66
C ARG A 3 17.83 3.19 11.96
N LEU A 4 18.65 2.60 11.13
CA LEU A 4 19.43 1.43 11.49
C LEU A 4 20.61 1.90 12.34
N GLU A 5 20.36 2.39 13.54
CA GLU A 5 21.43 2.63 14.53
C GLU A 5 21.48 1.42 15.45
N GLY A 6 22.53 0.66 15.33
CA GLY A 6 22.83 -0.37 16.31
C GLY A 6 23.50 -1.62 15.77
N ILE A 7 24.28 -1.53 14.69
CA ILE A 7 25.25 -2.60 14.40
C ILE A 7 26.65 -2.02 14.54
N SER A 8 27.17 -2.13 15.76
CA SER A 8 28.58 -1.97 16.07
C SER A 8 29.40 -2.94 15.22
N ARG A 9 30.32 -2.36 14.45
CA ARG A 9 31.40 -3.12 13.83
C ARG A 9 32.23 -3.79 14.95
N ARG A 10 32.18 -5.11 15.01
CA ARG A 10 33.28 -6.04 15.33
C ARG A 10 32.68 -7.40 15.65
N GLU A 11 32.76 -8.28 14.61
CA GLU A 11 33.38 -9.58 14.86
C GLU A 11 33.54 -10.30 13.52
N LYS A 12 34.81 -10.50 13.16
CA LYS A 12 35.23 -11.50 12.19
C LYS A 12 34.80 -12.86 12.74
N MET A 13 33.96 -13.55 12.01
CA MET A 13 33.89 -15.00 12.15
C MET A 13 34.01 -15.64 10.79
N GLU A 14 35.15 -16.22 10.52
CA GLU A 14 35.36 -17.31 9.59
C GLU A 14 34.52 -18.50 10.05
N GLY A 15 33.76 -19.09 9.16
CA GLY A 15 33.05 -20.34 9.47
C GLY A 15 32.07 -20.71 8.39
N LYS A 16 32.50 -21.58 7.49
CA LYS A 16 31.71 -22.34 6.51
C LYS A 16 30.31 -22.66 7.03
N ASN A 17 29.27 -22.30 6.32
CA ASN A 17 28.20 -23.25 6.05
C ASN A 17 27.47 -22.92 4.74
N ARG A 18 27.56 -23.85 3.82
CA ARG A 18 26.73 -23.95 2.62
C ARG A 18 25.39 -24.53 3.02
N GLY A 19 24.33 -23.96 2.49
CA GLY A 19 23.04 -24.59 2.41
C GLY A 19 22.03 -24.06 3.39
N ILE A 20 21.04 -23.50 2.82
CA ILE A 20 19.63 -23.39 3.15
C ILE A 20 19.14 -21.99 2.77
N LEU A 21 18.95 -21.80 1.48
CA LEU A 21 17.92 -20.87 0.97
C LEU A 21 16.58 -21.57 1.19
N GLY A 22 16.07 -21.50 2.40
CA GLY A 22 14.80 -22.10 2.79
C GLY A 22 13.88 -21.08 3.41
N ARG A 23 12.86 -20.66 2.65
CA ARG A 23 11.55 -20.23 3.10
C ARG A 23 11.50 -18.95 3.94
N PHE A 24 11.48 -17.80 3.27
CA PHE A 24 10.97 -16.57 3.87
C PHE A 24 9.45 -16.53 3.73
N HIS A 25 8.78 -16.19 4.82
CA HIS A 25 7.33 -16.09 4.94
C HIS A 25 6.91 -14.62 5.13
N THR A 26 5.65 -14.35 5.10
CA THR A 26 5.04 -13.02 5.19
C THR A 26 5.59 -12.17 6.35
N PHE A 27 5.99 -10.94 6.04
CA PHE A 27 6.52 -9.98 6.99
C PHE A 27 5.55 -8.81 7.18
N VAL A 28 5.16 -8.50 8.41
CA VAL A 28 4.33 -7.35 8.76
C VAL A 28 5.20 -6.30 9.45
N CYS A 29 5.29 -5.10 8.89
CA CYS A 29 6.05 -3.99 9.46
C CYS A 29 5.12 -2.89 9.97
N GLU A 30 5.18 -2.60 11.25
CA GLU A 30 4.49 -1.48 11.90
C GLU A 30 5.47 -0.30 12.06
N ILE A 31 5.18 0.84 11.46
CA ILE A 31 6.03 2.02 11.51
C ILE A 31 5.28 3.18 12.17
N THR A 32 5.90 3.79 13.18
CA THR A 32 5.39 4.90 13.99
C THR A 32 5.21 6.19 13.20
N ARG A 33 4.21 6.98 13.62
CA ARG A 33 3.78 8.26 13.02
C ARG A 33 4.87 9.35 13.09
N GLU A 34 5.30 9.86 11.95
CA GLU A 34 5.81 11.23 11.84
C GLU A 34 4.98 12.04 10.82
N LYS A 35 4.57 13.23 11.23
CA LYS A 35 3.83 14.19 10.40
C LYS A 35 4.82 14.94 9.52
N THR A 36 4.75 14.78 8.20
CA THR A 36 5.48 15.63 7.27
C THR A 36 4.51 16.33 6.32
N SER A 37 4.65 17.64 6.21
CA SER A 37 3.89 18.52 5.31
C SER A 37 4.13 18.15 3.85
N MET A 38 3.07 17.99 3.09
CA MET A 38 3.10 17.55 1.69
C MET A 38 3.24 18.72 0.73
N ASP A 39 4.29 18.69 -0.04
CA ASP A 39 4.46 19.53 -1.23
C ASP A 39 3.60 18.95 -2.39
N HIS A 40 2.64 19.77 -2.89
CA HIS A 40 1.53 19.30 -3.74
C HIS A 40 1.82 19.35 -5.26
N LYS A 41 3.07 19.27 -5.70
CA LYS A 41 3.40 19.32 -7.14
C LYS A 41 3.51 17.91 -7.77
N GLU A 42 2.65 17.67 -8.75
CA GLU A 42 2.61 16.52 -9.68
C GLU A 42 1.93 15.22 -9.18
N LYS A 43 0.77 15.35 -8.54
CA LYS A 43 -0.11 14.19 -8.37
C LYS A 43 -1.08 14.13 -9.53
N MET A 44 -1.17 13.00 -10.23
CA MET A 44 -2.32 12.77 -11.11
C MET A 44 -3.57 12.82 -10.22
N SER A 45 -4.31 13.90 -10.31
CA SER A 45 -5.53 14.11 -9.52
C SER A 45 -6.66 14.52 -10.45
N VAL A 46 -7.86 14.11 -10.07
CA VAL A 46 -9.11 14.47 -10.73
C VAL A 46 -10.01 15.14 -9.72
N PHE A 47 -10.62 16.23 -10.09
CA PHE A 47 -11.57 16.97 -9.27
C PHE A 47 -12.87 17.25 -10.02
N GLY A 48 -13.98 17.21 -9.30
CA GLY A 48 -15.33 17.30 -9.88
C GLY A 48 -15.98 15.93 -10.09
N ILE A 49 -17.31 15.92 -10.08
CA ILE A 49 -18.11 14.68 -10.16
C ILE A 49 -17.92 14.01 -11.52
N ARG A 50 -18.20 14.71 -12.61
CA ARG A 50 -18.14 14.15 -13.97
C ARG A 50 -16.73 13.73 -14.39
N PRO A 51 -15.66 14.55 -14.14
CA PRO A 51 -14.30 14.12 -14.47
C PRO A 51 -13.86 12.84 -13.72
N LEU A 52 -14.33 12.63 -12.47
CA LEU A 52 -14.05 11.39 -11.76
C LEU A 52 -14.77 10.19 -12.39
N MET A 53 -16.04 10.36 -12.79
CA MET A 53 -16.80 9.31 -13.48
C MET A 53 -16.12 8.93 -14.79
N GLU A 54 -15.76 9.90 -15.62
CA GLU A 54 -15.06 9.68 -16.90
C GLU A 54 -13.69 8.99 -16.68
N ALA A 55 -12.98 9.35 -15.61
CA ALA A 55 -11.71 8.70 -15.29
C ALA A 55 -11.89 7.22 -14.96
N VAL A 56 -12.91 6.86 -14.18
CA VAL A 56 -13.23 5.46 -13.84
C VAL A 56 -13.70 4.70 -15.09
N ASP A 57 -14.59 5.27 -15.88
CA ASP A 57 -15.11 4.68 -17.14
C ASP A 57 -14.00 4.45 -18.17
N SER A 58 -12.96 5.31 -18.16
CA SER A 58 -11.77 5.15 -19.01
C SER A 58 -10.75 4.16 -18.47
N GLY A 59 -11.07 3.43 -17.38
CA GLY A 59 -10.21 2.42 -16.78
C GLY A 59 -9.10 2.97 -15.87
N LYS A 60 -9.12 4.28 -15.53
CA LYS A 60 -8.17 4.83 -14.56
C LYS A 60 -8.59 4.43 -13.15
N ILE A 61 -7.62 4.02 -12.35
CA ILE A 61 -7.87 3.51 -11.00
C ILE A 61 -7.64 4.62 -9.98
N PRO A 62 -8.70 5.08 -9.27
CA PRO A 62 -8.55 5.99 -8.17
C PRO A 62 -7.82 5.33 -6.99
N ASP A 63 -6.78 6.00 -6.47
CA ASP A 63 -6.08 5.57 -5.26
C ASP A 63 -6.84 6.01 -4.01
N LYS A 64 -7.25 7.29 -3.96
CA LYS A 64 -8.01 7.87 -2.85
C LYS A 64 -9.09 8.80 -3.39
N ILE A 65 -10.32 8.60 -2.95
CA ILE A 65 -11.47 9.43 -3.30
C ILE A 65 -11.94 10.16 -2.05
N PHE A 66 -12.08 11.48 -2.15
CA PHE A 66 -12.63 12.35 -1.12
C PHE A 66 -13.92 12.97 -1.62
N ILE A 67 -14.99 12.84 -0.84
CA ILE A 67 -16.31 13.37 -1.15
C ILE A 67 -16.75 14.28 -0.01
N GLN A 68 -17.28 15.43 -0.32
CA GLN A 68 -17.81 16.38 0.67
C GLN A 68 -18.97 15.76 1.44
N ARG A 69 -18.96 15.91 2.76
CA ARG A 69 -20.09 15.50 3.60
C ARG A 69 -21.35 16.28 3.22
N GLY A 70 -22.44 15.55 3.02
CA GLY A 70 -23.72 16.15 2.66
C GLY A 70 -23.84 16.59 1.20
N LEU A 71 -22.93 16.14 0.32
CA LEU A 71 -23.06 16.34 -1.12
C LEU A 71 -24.41 15.76 -1.61
N ARG A 72 -25.19 16.57 -2.35
CA ARG A 72 -26.54 16.22 -2.83
C ARG A 72 -26.65 16.54 -4.32
N GLY A 73 -27.65 15.96 -4.97
CA GLY A 73 -27.97 16.16 -6.37
C GLY A 73 -27.93 14.86 -7.16
N GLU A 74 -28.49 14.88 -8.35
CA GLU A 74 -28.58 13.73 -9.25
C GLU A 74 -27.19 13.18 -9.61
N ALA A 75 -26.28 14.04 -10.03
CA ALA A 75 -24.91 13.66 -10.37
C ALA A 75 -24.13 13.06 -9.16
N ALA A 76 -24.42 13.53 -7.94
CA ALA A 76 -23.81 12.93 -6.73
C ALA A 76 -24.35 11.53 -6.47
N ALA A 77 -25.65 11.30 -6.68
CA ALA A 77 -26.26 9.97 -6.53
C ALA A 77 -25.73 8.99 -7.57
N GLU A 78 -25.58 9.44 -8.81
CA GLU A 78 -24.98 8.66 -9.91
C GLU A 78 -23.53 8.27 -9.60
N LEU A 79 -22.71 9.22 -9.11
CA LEU A 79 -21.35 8.95 -8.67
C LEU A 79 -21.31 7.90 -7.55
N MET A 80 -22.18 8.04 -6.54
CA MET A 80 -22.22 7.10 -5.41
C MET A 80 -22.61 5.68 -5.83
N HIS A 81 -23.54 5.58 -6.82
CA HIS A 81 -23.91 4.30 -7.41
C HIS A 81 -22.72 3.64 -8.13
N MET A 82 -22.04 4.39 -9.00
CA MET A 82 -20.86 3.93 -9.73
C MET A 82 -19.73 3.49 -8.79
N LEU A 83 -19.44 4.26 -7.73
CA LEU A 83 -18.42 3.89 -6.75
C LEU A 83 -18.74 2.57 -6.04
N LYS A 84 -20.03 2.31 -5.80
CA LYS A 84 -20.49 1.06 -5.19
C LYS A 84 -20.37 -0.11 -6.17
N GLU A 85 -20.75 0.06 -7.42
CA GLU A 85 -20.62 -0.97 -8.47
C GLU A 85 -19.17 -1.40 -8.67
N HIS A 86 -18.25 -0.43 -8.71
CA HIS A 86 -16.82 -0.69 -8.86
C HIS A 86 -16.10 -1.03 -7.54
N SER A 87 -16.84 -1.16 -6.42
CA SER A 87 -16.28 -1.42 -5.09
C SER A 87 -15.17 -0.44 -4.68
N LEU A 88 -15.26 0.82 -5.11
CA LEU A 88 -14.28 1.85 -4.85
C LEU A 88 -14.49 2.49 -3.48
N ALA A 89 -13.47 2.42 -2.63
CA ALA A 89 -13.49 3.04 -1.31
C ALA A 89 -13.36 4.57 -1.41
N TYR A 90 -14.18 5.30 -0.64
CA TYR A 90 -14.13 6.75 -0.55
C TYR A 90 -14.19 7.24 0.90
N SER A 91 -13.76 8.48 1.13
CA SER A 91 -13.79 9.12 2.45
C SER A 91 -14.68 10.36 2.42
N LEU A 92 -15.65 10.43 3.35
CA LEU A 92 -16.46 11.63 3.54
C LEU A 92 -15.68 12.67 4.35
N VAL A 93 -15.45 13.84 3.78
CA VAL A 93 -14.62 14.89 4.37
C VAL A 93 -15.36 16.24 4.42
N PRO A 94 -15.01 17.16 5.34
CA PRO A 94 -15.50 18.51 5.29
C PRO A 94 -14.95 19.27 4.07
N GLN A 95 -15.66 20.31 3.63
CA GLN A 95 -15.30 21.11 2.45
C GLN A 95 -13.90 21.70 2.56
N GLU A 96 -13.54 22.20 3.74
CA GLU A 96 -12.24 22.83 3.99
C GLU A 96 -11.06 21.90 3.70
N LYS A 97 -11.27 20.59 3.79
CA LYS A 97 -10.24 19.61 3.41
C LYS A 97 -10.07 19.55 1.90
N LEU A 98 -11.13 19.65 1.14
CA LEU A 98 -11.08 19.67 -0.33
C LEU A 98 -10.45 20.97 -0.83
N ASP A 99 -10.82 22.11 -0.24
CA ASP A 99 -10.25 23.43 -0.56
C ASP A 99 -8.73 23.49 -0.31
N ARG A 100 -8.22 22.67 0.61
CA ARG A 100 -6.77 22.52 0.83
C ARG A 100 -6.07 21.62 -0.18
N LEU A 101 -6.82 20.68 -0.79
CA LEU A 101 -6.27 19.74 -1.77
C LEU A 101 -6.19 20.37 -3.17
N THR A 102 -7.14 21.24 -3.51
CA THR A 102 -7.15 21.95 -4.79
C THR A 102 -7.79 23.34 -4.64
N ARG A 103 -7.33 24.29 -5.44
CA ARG A 103 -7.95 25.62 -5.59
C ARG A 103 -8.94 25.67 -6.75
N GLU A 104 -9.04 24.59 -7.53
CA GLU A 104 -9.94 24.46 -8.64
C GLU A 104 -11.36 24.13 -8.17
N ASN A 105 -12.33 24.30 -9.07
CA ASN A 105 -13.74 23.99 -8.77
C ASN A 105 -13.95 22.47 -8.65
N HIS A 106 -13.79 21.95 -7.45
CA HIS A 106 -13.87 20.52 -7.16
C HIS A 106 -15.31 19.97 -7.03
N GLN A 107 -16.34 20.83 -7.01
CA GLN A 107 -17.76 20.41 -6.91
C GLN A 107 -18.02 19.38 -5.78
N GLY A 108 -17.29 19.46 -4.68
CA GLY A 108 -17.38 18.52 -3.57
C GLY A 108 -16.70 17.16 -3.77
N VAL A 109 -15.93 16.97 -4.84
CA VAL A 109 -15.26 15.70 -5.16
C VAL A 109 -13.80 15.91 -5.57
N PHE A 110 -12.91 15.12 -5.01
CA PHE A 110 -11.49 15.10 -5.36
C PHE A 110 -10.95 13.67 -5.27
N ALA A 111 -10.16 13.24 -6.25
CA ALA A 111 -9.53 11.94 -6.25
C ALA A 111 -8.06 12.00 -6.68
N PHE A 112 -7.22 11.20 -6.03
CA PHE A 112 -5.90 10.86 -6.54
C PHE A 112 -6.00 9.62 -7.43
N LEU A 113 -5.39 9.65 -8.60
CA LEU A 113 -5.28 8.50 -9.48
C LEU A 113 -4.00 7.74 -9.17
N SER A 114 -4.09 6.40 -9.21
CA SER A 114 -2.93 5.53 -9.07
C SER A 114 -2.17 5.42 -10.38
N PRO A 115 -0.83 5.50 -10.37
CA PRO A 115 0.00 5.22 -11.53
C PRO A 115 0.15 3.71 -11.80
N VAL A 116 -0.30 2.85 -10.88
CA VAL A 116 -0.21 1.39 -10.99
C VAL A 116 -1.58 0.75 -10.77
N GLU A 117 -1.80 -0.40 -11.37
CA GLU A 117 -2.98 -1.24 -11.12
C GLU A 117 -2.82 -1.98 -9.79
N PHE A 118 -3.94 -2.12 -9.06
CA PHE A 118 -3.96 -2.90 -7.82
C PHE A 118 -4.31 -4.35 -8.13
N ALA A 119 -3.51 -5.28 -7.60
CA ALA A 119 -3.79 -6.71 -7.69
C ALA A 119 -4.68 -7.17 -6.51
N SER A 120 -5.38 -8.31 -6.70
CA SER A 120 -6.00 -9.00 -5.58
C SER A 120 -4.97 -9.86 -4.85
N VAL A 121 -5.07 -9.93 -3.53
CA VAL A 121 -4.16 -10.77 -2.71
C VAL A 121 -4.35 -12.24 -3.09
N GLU A 122 -5.61 -12.65 -3.24
CA GLU A 122 -6.00 -14.01 -3.60
C GLU A 122 -5.41 -14.41 -4.97
N GLY A 123 -5.55 -13.54 -5.97
CA GLY A 123 -5.03 -13.80 -7.31
C GLY A 123 -3.50 -13.94 -7.33
N VAL A 124 -2.77 -13.17 -6.53
CA VAL A 124 -1.31 -13.33 -6.42
C VAL A 124 -0.95 -14.62 -5.70
N VAL A 125 -1.62 -14.93 -4.58
CA VAL A 125 -1.39 -16.17 -3.81
C VAL A 125 -1.62 -17.39 -4.69
N ASP A 126 -2.75 -17.45 -5.39
CA ASP A 126 -3.10 -18.55 -6.27
C ASP A 126 -2.11 -18.71 -7.43
N ALA A 127 -1.70 -17.59 -8.05
CA ALA A 127 -0.73 -17.61 -9.13
C ALA A 127 0.66 -18.10 -8.70
N VAL A 128 1.10 -17.78 -7.49
CA VAL A 128 2.40 -18.21 -6.96
C VAL A 128 2.35 -19.68 -6.52
N MET A 129 1.27 -20.10 -5.83
CA MET A 129 1.06 -21.47 -5.41
C MET A 129 0.89 -22.42 -6.61
N GLY A 130 0.19 -21.96 -7.66
CA GLY A 130 0.04 -22.70 -8.91
C GLY A 130 1.37 -22.96 -9.64
N ARG A 131 2.43 -22.22 -9.30
CA ARG A 131 3.82 -22.46 -9.76
C ARG A 131 4.62 -23.37 -8.81
N GLY A 132 3.99 -23.95 -7.80
CA GLY A 132 4.63 -24.82 -6.82
C GLY A 132 5.52 -24.11 -5.80
N ARG A 133 5.35 -22.78 -5.63
CA ARG A 133 6.08 -21.97 -4.64
C ARG A 133 5.16 -21.48 -3.53
N MET A 134 5.74 -21.27 -2.36
CA MET A 134 5.06 -20.56 -1.27
C MET A 134 5.15 -19.07 -1.51
N PRO A 135 4.04 -18.31 -1.47
CA PRO A 135 4.06 -16.86 -1.64
C PRO A 135 4.79 -16.17 -0.50
N TRP A 136 5.52 -15.11 -0.83
CA TRP A 136 6.08 -14.20 0.14
C TRP A 136 5.37 -12.86 0.03
N VAL A 137 4.54 -12.53 1.04
CA VAL A 137 3.66 -11.37 1.06
C VAL A 137 4.10 -10.42 2.17
N LEU A 138 4.28 -9.15 1.84
CA LEU A 138 4.59 -8.09 2.78
C LEU A 138 3.33 -7.27 3.08
N ILE A 139 2.90 -7.23 4.35
CA ILE A 139 1.77 -6.40 4.79
C ILE A 139 2.32 -5.15 5.47
N LEU A 140 1.88 -3.98 5.03
CA LEU A 140 2.27 -2.69 5.60
C LEU A 140 1.08 -2.09 6.35
N ASP A 141 1.17 -2.08 7.67
CA ASP A 141 0.16 -1.50 8.54
C ASP A 141 0.53 -0.07 8.96
N HIS A 142 -0.45 0.85 8.91
CA HIS A 142 -0.34 2.26 9.31
C HIS A 142 0.83 3.06 8.68
N LEU A 143 1.41 2.59 7.60
CA LEU A 143 2.46 3.31 6.87
C LEU A 143 1.85 4.47 6.07
N THR A 144 2.12 5.69 6.49
CA THR A 144 1.55 6.92 5.90
C THR A 144 2.55 7.75 5.09
N ASP A 145 3.85 7.54 5.29
CA ASP A 145 4.90 8.27 4.58
C ASP A 145 5.15 7.65 3.20
N VAL A 146 5.05 8.50 2.17
CA VAL A 146 5.15 8.10 0.76
C VAL A 146 6.56 7.64 0.39
N ARG A 147 7.59 8.28 0.96
CA ARG A 147 8.99 7.96 0.66
C ARG A 147 9.39 6.64 1.31
N ASN A 148 8.99 6.44 2.57
CA ASN A 148 9.20 5.17 3.26
C ASN A 148 8.48 4.04 2.53
N PHE A 149 7.24 4.25 2.09
CA PHE A 149 6.50 3.30 1.28
C PHE A 149 7.27 2.92 0.01
N GLY A 150 7.73 3.90 -0.77
CA GLY A 150 8.53 3.65 -1.97
C GLY A 150 9.83 2.90 -1.67
N ALA A 151 10.55 3.28 -0.61
CA ALA A 151 11.79 2.62 -0.21
C ALA A 151 11.58 1.16 0.20
N ILE A 152 10.49 0.87 0.92
CA ILE A 152 10.11 -0.49 1.31
C ILE A 152 9.77 -1.33 0.08
N VAL A 153 8.95 -0.81 -0.85
CA VAL A 153 8.60 -1.52 -2.09
C VAL A 153 9.85 -1.83 -2.92
N ARG A 154 10.81 -0.89 -3.01
CA ARG A 154 12.08 -1.12 -3.67
C ARG A 154 12.88 -2.26 -3.03
N THR A 155 12.93 -2.30 -1.70
CA THR A 155 13.62 -3.37 -0.98
C THR A 155 12.89 -4.70 -1.14
N ALA A 156 11.56 -4.68 -1.09
CA ALA A 156 10.71 -5.85 -1.30
C ALA A 156 10.93 -6.48 -2.68
N GLU A 157 11.04 -5.65 -3.72
CA GLU A 157 11.35 -6.11 -5.10
C GLU A 157 12.71 -6.80 -5.16
N CYS A 158 13.74 -6.18 -4.58
CA CYS A 158 15.08 -6.78 -4.53
C CYS A 158 15.13 -8.08 -3.73
N ALA A 159 14.29 -8.22 -2.71
CA ALA A 159 14.19 -9.41 -1.89
C ALA A 159 13.35 -10.53 -2.54
N GLY A 160 12.61 -10.23 -3.61
CA GLY A 160 11.76 -11.21 -4.29
C GLY A 160 10.40 -11.42 -3.62
N VAL A 161 9.87 -10.39 -2.96
CA VAL A 161 8.50 -10.37 -2.41
C VAL A 161 7.50 -10.48 -3.55
N ASP A 162 6.52 -11.37 -3.43
CA ASP A 162 5.52 -11.64 -4.47
C ASP A 162 4.37 -10.61 -4.46
N ALA A 163 4.04 -10.00 -3.31
CA ALA A 163 3.07 -8.92 -3.20
C ALA A 163 3.32 -8.02 -2.00
N VAL A 164 2.94 -6.74 -2.14
CA VAL A 164 2.87 -5.79 -1.03
C VAL A 164 1.42 -5.41 -0.78
N VAL A 165 0.92 -5.64 0.43
CA VAL A 165 -0.46 -5.35 0.85
C VAL A 165 -0.48 -4.08 1.69
N ILE A 166 -1.37 -3.17 1.35
CA ILE A 166 -1.62 -1.92 2.09
C ILE A 166 -3.10 -1.80 2.45
N ALA A 167 -3.39 -1.05 3.50
CA ALA A 167 -4.78 -0.74 3.83
C ALA A 167 -5.42 0.16 2.77
N ALA A 168 -6.67 -0.10 2.41
CA ALA A 168 -7.43 0.74 1.47
C ALA A 168 -7.62 2.17 1.98
N GLN A 169 -7.66 2.35 3.31
CA GLN A 169 -7.75 3.65 3.98
C GLN A 169 -6.62 3.82 4.98
N GLY A 170 -6.13 5.07 5.14
CA GLY A 170 -5.10 5.40 6.12
C GLY A 170 -3.66 5.06 5.70
N ALA A 171 -3.44 4.34 4.62
CA ALA A 171 -2.10 4.06 4.09
C ALA A 171 -1.53 5.23 3.25
N ALA A 172 -0.23 5.20 2.99
CA ALA A 172 0.43 6.11 2.04
C ALA A 172 -0.22 6.01 0.65
N PRO A 173 -0.41 7.13 -0.06
CA PRO A 173 -0.94 7.10 -1.42
C PRO A 173 0.07 6.45 -2.38
N VAL A 174 -0.46 5.65 -3.30
CA VAL A 174 0.29 5.15 -4.46
C VAL A 174 0.35 6.27 -5.49
N SER A 175 1.40 7.05 -5.45
CA SER A 175 1.57 8.28 -6.21
C SER A 175 2.84 8.26 -7.06
N ALA A 176 2.98 9.24 -7.98
CA ALA A 176 4.21 9.41 -8.76
C ALA A 176 5.46 9.59 -7.86
N GLU A 177 5.31 10.23 -6.67
CA GLU A 177 6.39 10.35 -5.69
C GLU A 177 6.77 8.97 -5.11
N ALA A 178 5.78 8.12 -4.80
CA ALA A 178 6.01 6.75 -4.35
C ALA A 178 6.72 5.92 -5.42
N VAL A 179 6.30 6.04 -6.69
CA VAL A 179 6.97 5.39 -7.83
C VAL A 179 8.43 5.86 -7.95
N LYS A 180 8.67 7.17 -7.85
CA LYS A 180 10.04 7.71 -7.86
C LYS A 180 10.89 7.19 -6.70
N ALA A 181 10.33 7.18 -5.48
CA ALA A 181 11.02 6.67 -4.29
C ALA A 181 11.32 5.17 -4.38
N SER A 182 10.46 4.40 -5.05
CA SER A 182 10.66 2.98 -5.29
C SER A 182 11.64 2.69 -6.46
N ALA A 183 12.17 3.70 -7.13
CA ALA A 183 12.95 3.54 -8.37
C ALA A 183 12.23 2.67 -9.42
N GLY A 184 10.89 2.79 -9.50
CA GLY A 184 10.06 2.03 -10.44
C GLY A 184 9.73 0.58 -10.02
N ALA A 185 10.18 0.12 -8.85
CA ALA A 185 9.84 -1.20 -8.33
C ALA A 185 8.32 -1.42 -8.20
N MET A 186 7.57 -0.33 -7.99
CA MET A 186 6.11 -0.32 -7.88
C MET A 186 5.38 -0.82 -9.15
N PHE A 187 6.04 -0.81 -10.30
CA PHE A 187 5.51 -1.38 -11.54
C PHE A 187 5.80 -2.88 -11.70
N ARG A 188 6.66 -3.45 -10.84
CA ARG A 188 7.10 -4.84 -10.94
C ARG A 188 6.56 -5.71 -9.80
N VAL A 189 6.40 -5.14 -8.61
CA VAL A 189 5.82 -5.84 -7.45
C VAL A 189 4.32 -5.54 -7.40
N PRO A 190 3.45 -6.54 -7.41
CA PRO A 190 2.01 -6.37 -7.23
C PRO A 190 1.70 -5.63 -5.93
N ILE A 191 0.99 -4.51 -6.05
CA ILE A 191 0.47 -3.76 -4.90
C ILE A 191 -1.00 -4.15 -4.72
N CYS A 192 -1.33 -4.66 -3.54
CA CYS A 192 -2.69 -5.08 -3.19
C CYS A 192 -3.30 -4.13 -2.17
N LYS A 193 -4.58 -3.79 -2.33
CA LYS A 193 -5.36 -3.05 -1.34
C LYS A 193 -6.27 -3.98 -0.57
N SER A 194 -6.25 -3.88 0.75
CA SER A 194 -7.14 -4.61 1.64
C SER A 194 -8.05 -3.65 2.40
N ALA A 195 -9.34 -3.96 2.44
CA ALA A 195 -10.30 -3.22 3.26
C ALA A 195 -10.04 -3.46 4.76
N ASN A 196 -9.57 -4.66 5.12
CA ASN A 196 -9.24 -5.07 6.48
C ASN A 196 -7.97 -5.95 6.48
N LEU A 197 -6.86 -5.42 6.99
CA LEU A 197 -5.60 -6.15 7.03
C LEU A 197 -5.64 -7.40 7.93
N THR A 198 -6.49 -7.39 8.97
CA THR A 198 -6.68 -8.55 9.85
C THR A 198 -7.30 -9.72 9.09
N ASP A 199 -8.34 -9.46 8.29
CA ASP A 199 -8.99 -10.49 7.48
C ASP A 199 -8.02 -11.04 6.42
N THR A 200 -7.23 -10.16 5.81
CA THR A 200 -6.16 -10.58 4.88
C THR A 200 -5.12 -11.47 5.57
N ALA A 201 -4.68 -11.11 6.78
CA ALA A 201 -3.75 -11.93 7.54
C ALA A 201 -4.34 -13.31 7.88
N TYR A 202 -5.62 -13.38 8.26
CA TYR A 202 -6.32 -14.65 8.47
C TYR A 202 -6.40 -15.49 7.20
N TYR A 203 -6.76 -14.87 6.07
CA TYR A 203 -6.77 -15.55 4.77
C TYR A 203 -5.41 -16.15 4.44
N LEU A 204 -4.33 -15.37 4.53
CA LEU A 204 -2.97 -15.83 4.26
C LEU A 204 -2.57 -16.99 5.18
N LYS A 205 -2.92 -16.91 6.48
CA LYS A 205 -2.68 -18.01 7.42
C LYS A 205 -3.45 -19.28 7.06
N GLN A 206 -4.71 -19.16 6.66
CA GLN A 206 -5.52 -20.31 6.22
C GLN A 206 -5.01 -20.91 4.92
N SER A 207 -4.40 -20.09 4.05
CA SER A 207 -3.73 -20.54 2.83
C SER A 207 -2.37 -21.21 3.10
N GLY A 208 -2.00 -21.41 4.37
CA GLY A 208 -0.78 -22.12 4.78
C GLY A 208 0.47 -21.24 4.93
N LEU A 209 0.34 -19.91 4.80
CA LEU A 209 1.47 -19.00 5.03
C LEU A 209 1.70 -18.82 6.53
N ARG A 210 2.97 -18.76 6.92
CA ARG A 210 3.37 -18.37 8.26
C ARG A 210 3.36 -16.86 8.40
N LEU A 211 2.73 -16.34 9.45
CA LEU A 211 2.72 -14.91 9.75
C LEU A 211 3.86 -14.58 10.72
N VAL A 212 4.66 -13.58 10.35
CA VAL A 212 5.72 -13.03 11.18
C VAL A 212 5.50 -11.52 11.28
N CYS A 213 5.53 -10.99 12.51
CA CYS A 213 5.33 -9.57 12.75
C CYS A 213 6.64 -8.93 13.23
N ALA A 214 7.06 -7.86 12.56
CA ALA A 214 8.11 -6.99 13.05
C ALA A 214 7.49 -5.93 13.97
N THR A 215 7.84 -5.98 15.26
CA THR A 215 7.31 -5.09 16.29
C THR A 215 8.40 -4.73 17.29
N GLU A 216 8.29 -3.55 17.89
CA GLU A 216 9.15 -3.12 19.00
C GLU A 216 8.82 -3.79 20.35
N LYS A 217 7.70 -4.54 20.41
CA LYS A 217 7.18 -5.16 21.63
C LYS A 217 7.78 -6.53 21.94
N THR A 218 8.79 -6.95 21.21
CA THR A 218 9.47 -8.24 21.41
C THR A 218 10.99 -8.05 21.55
N GLU A 219 11.61 -8.90 22.37
CA GLU A 219 13.07 -8.98 22.46
C GLU A 219 13.68 -9.92 21.42
N ALA A 220 12.84 -10.70 20.73
CA ALA A 220 13.29 -11.59 19.68
C ALA A 220 13.83 -10.78 18.48
N VAL A 221 15.00 -11.12 18.01
CA VAL A 221 15.59 -10.50 16.81
C VAL A 221 15.37 -11.39 15.59
N VAL A 222 15.28 -10.78 14.41
CA VAL A 222 15.01 -11.50 13.15
C VAL A 222 15.97 -12.66 12.89
N TYR A 223 17.21 -12.54 13.33
CA TYR A 223 18.25 -13.56 13.14
C TYR A 223 18.08 -14.80 14.04
N SER A 224 17.31 -14.69 15.13
CA SER A 224 16.98 -15.80 16.02
C SER A 224 15.56 -16.31 15.83
N ALA A 225 14.78 -15.67 14.95
CA ALA A 225 13.44 -16.11 14.62
C ALA A 225 13.50 -17.34 13.69
N ASP A 226 12.68 -18.32 13.99
CA ASP A 226 12.43 -19.43 13.07
C ASP A 226 11.48 -18.92 11.98
N LEU A 227 11.99 -18.57 10.81
CA LEU A 227 11.29 -17.96 9.67
C LEU A 227 10.93 -19.02 8.62
#